data_4a13ff7fab53f35d229939382544e47c
#
_entry.id   4a13ff7fab53f35d229939382544e47c
#
_cell.length_a   1.000
_cell.length_b   1.000
_cell.length_c   1.000
_cell.angle_alpha   90.00
_cell.angle_beta   90.00
_cell.angle_gamma   90.00
#
_symmetry.space_group_name_H-M   'P 1'
#
loop_
_entity.id
_entity.type
_entity.pdbx_description
1 polymer ?
#
loop_
_entity_poly.entity_id
_entity_poly.type
_entity_poly.pdbx_seq_one_letter_code
_entity_poly.pdbx_strand_id
1 'polypeptide(L)'
;MDKPLGLNSQLAQNFSNDELADVCFELGVEVEDLPSERRSRARELILLSGRLGRTDRLLDWLQRFRPNLQLYPYLFMIIKENFDVNGIMALCQRLQFNCQALRLSAIELGSDLSSNDFLKEEGVWRLQDHAMENGRFADLIAAIEQAKPGLKLDIFRTAAAAMGQQATLPAQGTSSTTTTTQQASSQTNGDVDVELDELIEYADFDIHIGLDRGDGTYEVNADSLGLQTQRIVQKLPLDDQNFQDIAAYLRDLIASADEAKEFGKALYKFLFPSDIDKLFSRNLGVAQEKGKKGLRVRLHIDRKATQLQQIPWEYCLDDRDYLALNTETPMVRYTPTDRSSKSISVPQKVRVLVVMASPAGMDTLDVKAETALIENALKKLTEAGRVEVKILPDATRGELRRVYRKYDPHILHFTGHGMLKEDGEGAIVLQDDNGNAQPVDASDMLKLTRSTSTKLVVLSACETAAVGKEAEAFMGVAPRLVWDGMPAVVAMQFAVPEEMARPFMQDFYEFLADGEPLETAITEARIGASFDDEDSIFWAIPVLFTRAPDGNMWA
;
A
#
# COMPACT_ATOMS: atom_id res chain seq x y z
N MET A 1 -9.42 -10.74 19.19
CA MET A 1 -8.17 -11.51 18.98
C MET A 1 -7.33 -10.80 17.95
N ASP A 2 -6.00 -10.79 18.11
CA ASP A 2 -5.12 -10.25 17.08
C ASP A 2 -5.27 -11.07 15.79
N LYS A 3 -5.29 -10.39 14.64
CA LYS A 3 -5.35 -11.06 13.33
C LYS A 3 -4.17 -12.04 13.25
N PRO A 4 -4.37 -13.30 12.86
CA PRO A 4 -3.28 -14.28 12.88
C PRO A 4 -2.16 -13.86 11.93
N LEU A 5 -0.91 -14.22 12.26
CA LEU A 5 0.22 -14.12 11.35
C LEU A 5 -0.16 -14.70 9.99
N GLY A 6 0.20 -14.05 8.90
CA GLY A 6 -0.19 -14.45 7.55
C GLY A 6 0.06 -15.94 7.31
N LEU A 7 -0.90 -16.65 6.70
CA LEU A 7 -0.79 -18.07 6.38
C LEU A 7 0.49 -18.37 5.57
N ASN A 8 0.92 -17.45 4.72
CA ASN A 8 2.14 -17.54 3.94
C ASN A 8 3.39 -17.72 4.83
N SER A 9 3.54 -16.88 5.86
CA SER A 9 4.65 -16.98 6.81
C SER A 9 4.64 -18.33 7.53
N GLN A 10 3.47 -18.84 7.93
CA GLN A 10 3.35 -20.13 8.56
C GLN A 10 3.74 -21.29 7.62
N LEU A 11 3.33 -21.23 6.35
CA LEU A 11 3.73 -22.23 5.36
C LEU A 11 5.26 -22.18 5.12
N ALA A 12 5.80 -21.01 4.86
CA ALA A 12 7.22 -20.85 4.56
C ALA A 12 8.14 -21.23 5.72
N GLN A 13 7.71 -21.05 6.97
CA GLN A 13 8.49 -21.43 8.15
C GLN A 13 8.40 -22.92 8.48
N ASN A 14 7.25 -23.55 8.27
CA ASN A 14 6.97 -24.89 8.75
C ASN A 14 7.05 -25.98 7.69
N PHE A 15 7.16 -25.66 6.39
CA PHE A 15 7.20 -26.61 5.29
C PHE A 15 8.40 -26.40 4.39
N SER A 16 9.04 -27.49 3.94
CA SER A 16 10.08 -27.45 2.91
C SER A 16 9.46 -27.27 1.51
N ASN A 17 10.33 -26.99 0.50
CA ASN A 17 9.87 -26.91 -0.89
C ASN A 17 9.26 -28.21 -1.42
N ASP A 18 9.79 -29.37 -0.97
CA ASP A 18 9.28 -30.67 -1.40
C ASP A 18 7.92 -30.93 -0.78
N GLU A 19 7.74 -30.63 0.51
CA GLU A 19 6.44 -30.75 1.18
C GLU A 19 5.40 -29.79 0.57
N LEU A 20 5.79 -28.57 0.18
CA LEU A 20 4.88 -27.66 -0.55
C LEU A 20 4.54 -28.16 -1.95
N ALA A 21 5.45 -28.92 -2.59
CA ALA A 21 5.16 -29.58 -3.87
C ALA A 21 4.13 -30.69 -3.73
N ASP A 22 4.12 -31.43 -2.60
CA ASP A 22 3.12 -32.46 -2.33
C ASP A 22 1.70 -31.89 -2.19
N VAL A 23 1.57 -30.63 -1.74
CA VAL A 23 0.27 -29.92 -1.70
C VAL A 23 -0.33 -29.73 -3.10
N CYS A 24 0.51 -29.56 -4.13
CA CYS A 24 0.06 -29.36 -5.50
C CYS A 24 -0.80 -30.51 -5.97
N PHE A 25 -0.43 -31.74 -5.62
CA PHE A 25 -1.21 -32.92 -5.97
C PHE A 25 -2.62 -32.91 -5.34
N GLU A 26 -2.73 -32.51 -4.06
CA GLU A 26 -4.02 -32.37 -3.37
C GLU A 26 -4.87 -31.26 -3.97
N LEU A 27 -4.21 -30.18 -4.43
CA LEU A 27 -4.88 -29.05 -5.09
C LEU A 27 -5.13 -29.31 -6.58
N GLY A 28 -4.54 -30.36 -7.17
CA GLY A 28 -4.64 -30.66 -8.60
C GLY A 28 -3.98 -29.61 -9.48
N VAL A 29 -2.77 -29.19 -9.07
CA VAL A 29 -1.94 -28.19 -9.72
C VAL A 29 -0.61 -28.82 -10.12
N GLU A 30 -0.07 -28.49 -11.29
CA GLU A 30 1.27 -28.93 -11.70
C GLU A 30 2.36 -28.17 -10.92
N VAL A 31 3.38 -28.89 -10.44
CA VAL A 31 4.46 -28.30 -9.62
C VAL A 31 5.31 -27.31 -10.41
N GLU A 32 5.43 -27.55 -11.72
CA GLU A 32 6.16 -26.70 -12.66
C GLU A 32 5.55 -25.30 -12.84
N ASP A 33 4.27 -25.13 -12.50
CA ASP A 33 3.57 -23.85 -12.57
C ASP A 33 3.89 -22.94 -11.36
N LEU A 34 4.63 -23.46 -10.37
CA LEU A 34 4.93 -22.73 -9.15
C LEU A 34 6.38 -22.25 -9.08
N PRO A 35 6.64 -21.11 -8.42
CA PRO A 35 7.99 -20.62 -8.16
C PRO A 35 8.87 -21.66 -7.47
N SER A 36 10.17 -21.67 -7.76
CA SER A 36 11.14 -22.58 -7.13
C SER A 36 11.51 -22.16 -5.70
N GLU A 37 11.32 -20.88 -5.38
CA GLU A 37 11.59 -20.31 -4.06
C GLU A 37 10.47 -20.66 -3.08
N ARG A 38 10.83 -21.06 -1.85
CA ARG A 38 9.90 -21.58 -0.85
C ARG A 38 8.79 -20.60 -0.45
N ARG A 39 9.14 -19.32 -0.22
CA ARG A 39 8.16 -18.29 0.19
C ARG A 39 7.21 -17.95 -0.96
N SER A 40 7.75 -17.75 -2.14
CA SER A 40 6.97 -17.47 -3.35
C SER A 40 6.05 -18.66 -3.70
N ARG A 41 6.53 -19.89 -3.52
CA ARG A 41 5.72 -21.10 -3.68
C ARG A 41 4.57 -21.19 -2.68
N ALA A 42 4.84 -20.90 -1.40
CA ALA A 42 3.82 -20.86 -0.36
C ALA A 42 2.73 -19.83 -0.66
N ARG A 43 3.12 -18.64 -1.09
CA ARG A 43 2.20 -17.56 -1.49
C ARG A 43 1.32 -17.98 -2.67
N GLU A 44 1.94 -18.51 -3.73
CA GLU A 44 1.19 -18.89 -4.93
C GLU A 44 0.25 -20.08 -4.66
N LEU A 45 0.61 -21.02 -3.79
CA LEU A 45 -0.27 -22.08 -3.34
C LEU A 45 -1.53 -21.55 -2.64
N ILE A 46 -1.38 -20.55 -1.77
CA ILE A 46 -2.52 -19.90 -1.10
C ILE A 46 -3.41 -19.19 -2.13
N LEU A 47 -2.83 -18.39 -3.01
CA LEU A 47 -3.57 -17.67 -4.05
C LEU A 47 -4.29 -18.64 -5.00
N LEU A 48 -3.62 -19.73 -5.40
CA LEU A 48 -4.18 -20.76 -6.26
C LEU A 48 -5.30 -21.53 -5.56
N SER A 49 -5.13 -21.87 -4.29
CA SER A 49 -6.19 -22.54 -3.52
C SER A 49 -7.46 -21.69 -3.48
N GLY A 50 -7.32 -20.38 -3.27
CA GLY A 50 -8.43 -19.42 -3.31
C GLY A 50 -9.10 -19.33 -4.69
N ARG A 51 -8.31 -19.18 -5.76
CA ARG A 51 -8.83 -19.15 -7.16
C ARG A 51 -9.55 -20.43 -7.56
N LEU A 52 -9.12 -21.58 -7.03
CA LEU A 52 -9.70 -22.89 -7.35
C LEU A 52 -10.87 -23.27 -6.44
N GLY A 53 -11.21 -22.47 -5.43
CA GLY A 53 -12.23 -22.82 -4.45
C GLY A 53 -11.82 -24.03 -3.58
N ARG A 54 -10.54 -24.13 -3.19
CA ARG A 54 -9.96 -25.31 -2.52
C ARG A 54 -9.18 -24.98 -1.26
N THR A 55 -9.40 -23.78 -0.69
CA THR A 55 -8.72 -23.36 0.56
C THR A 55 -9.01 -24.31 1.72
N ASP A 56 -10.21 -24.89 1.79
CA ASP A 56 -10.57 -25.91 2.78
C ASP A 56 -9.67 -27.16 2.69
N ARG A 57 -9.32 -27.57 1.47
CA ARG A 57 -8.42 -28.71 1.23
C ARG A 57 -6.98 -28.39 1.60
N LEU A 58 -6.52 -27.17 1.25
CA LEU A 58 -5.19 -26.70 1.63
C LEU A 58 -5.04 -26.73 3.15
N LEU A 59 -5.95 -26.12 3.88
CA LEU A 59 -5.89 -26.06 5.35
C LEU A 59 -5.99 -27.46 5.99
N ASP A 60 -6.86 -28.33 5.48
CA ASP A 60 -6.99 -29.72 5.95
C ASP A 60 -5.69 -30.52 5.72
N TRP A 61 -5.04 -30.33 4.57
CA TRP A 61 -3.75 -30.96 4.28
C TRP A 61 -2.67 -30.47 5.23
N LEU A 62 -2.53 -29.14 5.41
CA LEU A 62 -1.55 -28.53 6.31
C LEU A 62 -1.69 -29.03 7.75
N GLN A 63 -2.92 -29.13 8.25
CA GLN A 63 -3.18 -29.63 9.60
C GLN A 63 -2.81 -31.11 9.76
N ARG A 64 -3.01 -31.94 8.72
CA ARG A 64 -2.61 -33.35 8.76
C ARG A 64 -1.10 -33.52 8.85
N PHE A 65 -0.34 -32.70 8.14
CA PHE A 65 1.12 -32.75 8.13
C PHE A 65 1.76 -32.06 9.34
N ARG A 66 1.13 -31.04 9.88
CA ARG A 66 1.59 -30.28 11.06
C ARG A 66 0.42 -30.06 12.03
N PRO A 67 0.07 -31.07 12.83
CA PRO A 67 -1.08 -30.99 13.75
C PRO A 67 -0.98 -29.86 14.79
N ASN A 68 0.23 -29.35 15.04
CA ASN A 68 0.48 -28.29 16.02
C ASN A 68 0.23 -26.88 15.44
N LEU A 69 -0.01 -26.74 14.13
CA LEU A 69 -0.34 -25.45 13.54
C LEU A 69 -1.74 -25.01 13.97
N GLN A 70 -1.85 -23.74 14.35
CA GLN A 70 -3.14 -23.15 14.70
C GLN A 70 -3.79 -22.58 13.43
N LEU A 71 -4.51 -23.44 12.69
CA LEU A 71 -5.14 -23.06 11.40
C LEU A 71 -6.61 -22.62 11.54
N TYR A 72 -7.23 -22.79 12.70
CA TYR A 72 -8.62 -22.39 12.94
C TYR A 72 -8.88 -20.87 12.74
N PRO A 73 -7.92 -19.94 12.95
CA PRO A 73 -8.15 -18.52 12.66
C PRO A 73 -8.39 -18.21 11.18
N TYR A 74 -8.13 -19.15 10.25
CA TYR A 74 -8.27 -18.95 8.81
C TYR A 74 -9.62 -19.40 8.23
N LEU A 75 -10.63 -19.70 9.07
CA LEU A 75 -11.98 -20.05 8.60
C LEU A 75 -12.59 -18.95 7.72
N PHE A 76 -12.26 -17.70 7.99
CA PHE A 76 -12.71 -16.57 7.20
C PHE A 76 -12.34 -16.68 5.71
N MET A 77 -11.20 -17.28 5.37
CA MET A 77 -10.79 -17.50 3.98
C MET A 77 -11.77 -18.42 3.25
N ILE A 78 -12.21 -19.48 3.89
CA ILE A 78 -13.21 -20.41 3.34
C ILE A 78 -14.57 -19.72 3.19
N ILE A 79 -14.97 -18.90 4.15
CA ILE A 79 -16.22 -18.14 4.05
C ILE A 79 -16.14 -17.13 2.90
N LYS A 80 -15.06 -16.37 2.81
CA LYS A 80 -14.82 -15.40 1.73
C LYS A 80 -14.95 -16.03 0.34
N GLU A 81 -14.34 -17.21 0.17
CA GLU A 81 -14.28 -17.92 -1.08
C GLU A 81 -15.64 -18.52 -1.50
N ASN A 82 -16.40 -19.04 -0.54
CA ASN A 82 -17.59 -19.85 -0.82
C ASN A 82 -18.92 -19.10 -0.68
N PHE A 83 -18.93 -17.89 -0.15
CA PHE A 83 -20.15 -17.11 0.07
C PHE A 83 -20.07 -15.74 -0.60
N ASP A 84 -21.14 -15.34 -1.25
CA ASP A 84 -21.37 -13.96 -1.67
C ASP A 84 -21.87 -13.11 -0.47
N VAL A 85 -22.05 -11.81 -0.69
CA VAL A 85 -22.53 -10.87 0.34
C VAL A 85 -23.84 -11.35 0.99
N ASN A 86 -24.78 -11.79 0.17
CA ASN A 86 -26.08 -12.26 0.67
C ASN A 86 -25.90 -13.52 1.53
N GLY A 87 -25.00 -14.44 1.13
CA GLY A 87 -24.64 -15.61 1.90
C GLY A 87 -23.99 -15.27 3.24
N ILE A 88 -23.08 -14.30 3.27
CA ILE A 88 -22.43 -13.82 4.51
C ILE A 88 -23.45 -13.17 5.43
N MET A 89 -24.34 -12.33 4.89
CA MET A 89 -25.43 -11.74 5.65
C MET A 89 -26.40 -12.80 6.21
N ALA A 90 -26.70 -13.84 5.44
CA ALA A 90 -27.52 -14.95 5.90
C ALA A 90 -26.87 -15.73 7.05
N LEU A 91 -25.54 -15.95 7.01
CA LEU A 91 -24.79 -16.55 8.13
C LEU A 91 -24.89 -15.68 9.39
N CYS A 92 -24.67 -14.38 9.25
CA CYS A 92 -24.76 -13.40 10.35
C CYS A 92 -26.16 -13.39 10.98
N GLN A 93 -27.21 -13.32 10.17
CA GLN A 93 -28.61 -13.36 10.64
C GLN A 93 -28.95 -14.68 11.33
N ARG A 94 -28.47 -15.79 10.79
CA ARG A 94 -28.69 -17.12 11.37
C ARG A 94 -28.06 -17.28 12.76
N LEU A 95 -26.92 -16.63 12.95
CA LEU A 95 -26.28 -16.54 14.27
C LEU A 95 -26.93 -15.53 15.19
N GLN A 96 -27.94 -14.79 14.71
CA GLN A 96 -28.63 -13.70 15.43
C GLN A 96 -27.67 -12.58 15.85
N PHE A 97 -26.62 -12.35 15.06
CA PHE A 97 -25.70 -11.25 15.27
C PHE A 97 -26.24 -9.96 14.68
N ASN A 98 -25.84 -8.84 15.24
CA ASN A 98 -26.13 -7.54 14.66
C ASN A 98 -25.20 -7.28 13.46
N CYS A 99 -25.68 -7.61 12.25
CA CYS A 99 -24.89 -7.45 11.02
C CYS A 99 -24.42 -6.02 10.78
N GLN A 100 -25.22 -5.03 11.18
CA GLN A 100 -24.87 -3.62 11.05
C GLN A 100 -23.75 -3.22 12.02
N ALA A 101 -23.77 -3.72 13.26
CA ALA A 101 -22.67 -3.51 14.21
C ALA A 101 -21.37 -4.16 13.75
N LEU A 102 -21.47 -5.27 13.00
CA LEU A 102 -20.32 -5.97 12.39
C LEU A 102 -19.92 -5.37 11.02
N ARG A 103 -20.57 -4.29 10.57
CA ARG A 103 -20.37 -3.69 9.24
C ARG A 103 -20.51 -4.70 8.10
N LEU A 104 -21.51 -5.56 8.19
CA LEU A 104 -21.84 -6.61 7.22
C LEU A 104 -23.07 -6.24 6.39
N SER A 105 -23.36 -4.94 6.18
CA SER A 105 -24.45 -4.52 5.30
C SER A 105 -24.05 -4.68 3.82
N ALA A 106 -25.05 -4.83 2.94
CA ALA A 106 -24.81 -4.93 1.51
C ALA A 106 -24.12 -3.67 0.93
N ILE A 107 -24.31 -2.51 1.57
CA ILE A 107 -23.66 -1.24 1.19
C ILE A 107 -22.19 -1.24 1.61
N GLU A 108 -21.89 -1.75 2.82
CA GLU A 108 -20.53 -1.80 3.36
C GLU A 108 -19.68 -2.91 2.74
N LEU A 109 -20.28 -4.01 2.25
CA LEU A 109 -19.59 -5.09 1.57
C LEU A 109 -19.51 -4.88 0.04
N GLY A 110 -20.12 -3.78 -0.48
CA GLY A 110 -20.21 -3.48 -1.91
C GLY A 110 -21.29 -4.28 -2.63
N SER A 111 -22.09 -3.63 -3.47
CA SER A 111 -23.13 -4.30 -4.28
C SER A 111 -22.56 -5.01 -5.51
N ASP A 112 -21.29 -4.75 -5.86
CA ASP A 112 -20.60 -5.34 -7.00
C ASP A 112 -19.33 -6.07 -6.52
N LEU A 113 -19.46 -7.37 -6.38
CA LEU A 113 -18.49 -8.28 -5.74
C LEU A 113 -17.19 -8.50 -6.55
N SER A 114 -17.07 -7.92 -7.73
CA SER A 114 -15.87 -8.05 -8.55
C SER A 114 -14.74 -7.10 -8.18
N SER A 115 -15.01 -6.07 -7.37
CA SER A 115 -14.07 -4.98 -7.12
C SER A 115 -13.64 -4.75 -5.66
N ASN A 116 -14.16 -5.50 -4.67
CA ASN A 116 -13.84 -5.19 -3.27
C ASN A 116 -13.63 -6.45 -2.39
N ASP A 117 -12.63 -7.23 -2.80
CA ASP A 117 -12.25 -8.48 -2.12
C ASP A 117 -11.77 -8.23 -0.68
N PHE A 118 -11.17 -7.06 -0.43
CA PHE A 118 -10.67 -6.66 0.90
C PHE A 118 -11.80 -6.36 1.91
N LEU A 119 -12.81 -5.58 1.54
CA LEU A 119 -13.95 -5.30 2.45
C LEU A 119 -14.74 -6.56 2.79
N LYS A 120 -14.83 -7.47 1.82
CA LYS A 120 -15.43 -8.79 2.03
C LYS A 120 -14.60 -9.62 3.02
N GLU A 121 -13.29 -9.62 2.89
CA GLU A 121 -12.38 -10.34 3.78
C GLU A 121 -12.44 -9.81 5.21
N GLU A 122 -12.36 -8.51 5.39
CA GLU A 122 -12.44 -7.85 6.67
C GLU A 122 -13.81 -8.10 7.34
N GLY A 123 -14.91 -7.98 6.59
CA GLY A 123 -16.26 -8.28 7.09
C GLY A 123 -16.42 -9.72 7.54
N VAL A 124 -15.90 -10.67 6.75
CA VAL A 124 -15.96 -12.10 7.09
C VAL A 124 -15.07 -12.41 8.28
N TRP A 125 -13.90 -11.79 8.38
CA TRP A 125 -13.02 -11.95 9.54
C TRP A 125 -13.71 -11.46 10.82
N ARG A 126 -14.36 -10.29 10.79
CA ARG A 126 -15.15 -9.78 11.93
C ARG A 126 -16.28 -10.73 12.33
N LEU A 127 -16.96 -11.34 11.37
CA LEU A 127 -17.99 -12.34 11.64
C LEU A 127 -17.42 -13.54 12.40
N GLN A 128 -16.27 -14.04 11.95
CA GLN A 128 -15.57 -15.15 12.61
C GLN A 128 -15.09 -14.74 14.00
N ASP A 129 -14.41 -13.61 14.14
CA ASP A 129 -13.86 -13.12 15.41
C ASP A 129 -14.97 -12.93 16.44
N HIS A 130 -16.07 -12.28 16.04
CA HIS A 130 -17.24 -12.08 16.89
C HIS A 130 -17.89 -13.41 17.30
N ALA A 131 -17.93 -14.41 16.41
CA ALA A 131 -18.42 -15.74 16.74
C ALA A 131 -17.52 -16.43 17.77
N MET A 132 -16.21 -16.25 17.66
CA MET A 132 -15.24 -16.81 18.61
C MET A 132 -15.33 -16.13 19.98
N GLU A 133 -15.37 -14.81 20.04
CA GLU A 133 -15.47 -14.03 21.28
C GLU A 133 -16.77 -14.30 22.06
N ASN A 134 -17.86 -14.55 21.36
CA ASN A 134 -19.16 -14.82 21.96
C ASN A 134 -19.46 -16.31 22.18
N GLY A 135 -18.45 -17.19 22.04
CA GLY A 135 -18.62 -18.63 22.23
C GLY A 135 -19.53 -19.31 21.20
N ARG A 136 -19.68 -18.70 20.02
CA ARG A 136 -20.58 -19.14 18.93
C ARG A 136 -19.83 -19.69 17.70
N PHE A 137 -18.53 -20.02 17.87
CA PHE A 137 -17.71 -20.51 16.77
C PHE A 137 -18.21 -21.86 16.22
N ALA A 138 -18.65 -22.76 17.11
CA ALA A 138 -19.28 -24.02 16.70
C ALA A 138 -20.58 -23.81 15.91
N ASP A 139 -21.39 -22.82 16.28
CA ASP A 139 -22.61 -22.46 15.55
C ASP A 139 -22.30 -21.88 14.15
N LEU A 140 -21.23 -21.08 14.03
CA LEU A 140 -20.77 -20.55 12.72
C LEU A 140 -20.38 -21.70 11.81
N ILE A 141 -19.59 -22.66 12.30
CA ILE A 141 -19.17 -23.85 11.52
C ILE A 141 -20.41 -24.63 11.06
N ALA A 142 -21.34 -24.91 11.97
CA ALA A 142 -22.59 -25.62 11.65
C ALA A 142 -23.44 -24.87 10.60
N ALA A 143 -23.49 -23.53 10.67
CA ALA A 143 -24.21 -22.72 9.69
C ALA A 143 -23.56 -22.79 8.29
N ILE A 144 -22.21 -22.78 8.23
CA ILE A 144 -21.46 -22.95 6.98
C ILE A 144 -21.70 -24.33 6.37
N GLU A 145 -21.60 -25.40 7.15
CA GLU A 145 -21.82 -26.77 6.70
C GLU A 145 -23.22 -26.99 6.13
N GLN A 146 -24.23 -26.41 6.78
CA GLN A 146 -25.61 -26.49 6.31
C GLN A 146 -25.83 -25.70 5.00
N ALA A 147 -25.13 -24.56 4.82
CA ALA A 147 -25.25 -23.73 3.62
C ALA A 147 -24.42 -24.29 2.45
N LYS A 148 -23.27 -24.90 2.73
CA LYS A 148 -22.32 -25.45 1.76
C LYS A 148 -21.86 -26.84 2.19
N PRO A 149 -22.69 -27.90 1.99
CA PRO A 149 -22.29 -29.27 2.30
C PRO A 149 -21.10 -29.70 1.43
N GLY A 150 -20.14 -30.36 2.06
CA GLY A 150 -18.96 -30.91 1.38
C GLY A 150 -17.66 -30.13 1.57
N LEU A 151 -17.69 -28.97 2.25
CA LEU A 151 -16.46 -28.29 2.70
C LEU A 151 -15.77 -29.09 3.81
N LYS A 152 -14.44 -29.13 3.79
CA LYS A 152 -13.63 -29.79 4.81
C LYS A 152 -13.42 -28.87 6.01
N LEU A 153 -14.27 -29.01 7.03
CA LEU A 153 -14.29 -28.16 8.22
C LEU A 153 -13.89 -28.88 9.51
N ASP A 154 -13.32 -30.07 9.43
CA ASP A 154 -12.97 -30.92 10.59
C ASP A 154 -11.99 -30.23 11.56
N ILE A 155 -11.01 -29.50 11.03
CA ILE A 155 -10.03 -28.75 11.83
C ILE A 155 -10.71 -27.68 12.69
N PHE A 156 -11.73 -27.03 12.16
CA PHE A 156 -12.47 -25.97 12.85
C PHE A 156 -13.41 -26.57 13.91
N ARG A 157 -14.06 -27.69 13.60
CA ARG A 157 -14.86 -28.45 14.60
C ARG A 157 -14.00 -28.92 15.77
N THR A 158 -12.81 -29.43 15.47
CA THR A 158 -11.85 -29.86 16.51
C THR A 158 -11.43 -28.67 17.38
N ALA A 159 -11.16 -27.53 16.78
CA ALA A 159 -10.79 -26.29 17.48
C ALA A 159 -11.97 -25.79 18.36
N ALA A 160 -13.19 -25.77 17.83
CA ALA A 160 -14.38 -25.38 18.60
C ALA A 160 -14.61 -26.29 19.80
N ALA A 161 -14.45 -27.61 19.63
CA ALA A 161 -14.55 -28.58 20.72
C ALA A 161 -13.45 -28.38 21.77
N ALA A 162 -12.22 -28.05 21.37
CA ALA A 162 -11.13 -27.73 22.28
C ALA A 162 -11.39 -26.45 23.09
N MET A 163 -12.17 -25.52 22.53
CA MET A 163 -12.65 -24.31 23.22
C MET A 163 -13.90 -24.60 24.12
N GLY A 164 -14.35 -25.85 24.20
CA GLY A 164 -15.53 -26.22 24.98
C GLY A 164 -16.87 -25.82 24.35
N GLN A 165 -16.90 -25.51 23.07
CA GLN A 165 -18.08 -25.04 22.34
C GLN A 165 -18.78 -26.20 21.62
N GLN A 166 -20.13 -26.21 21.69
CA GLN A 166 -20.97 -27.14 20.93
C GLN A 166 -22.01 -26.34 20.15
N ALA A 167 -22.33 -26.75 18.93
CA ALA A 167 -23.32 -26.08 18.10
C ALA A 167 -24.73 -26.18 18.75
N THR A 168 -25.37 -25.02 18.85
CA THR A 168 -26.72 -24.89 19.45
C THR A 168 -27.80 -24.61 18.40
N LEU A 169 -27.42 -24.44 17.12
CA LEU A 169 -28.37 -24.20 16.04
C LEU A 169 -29.28 -25.41 15.79
N PRO A 170 -30.62 -25.21 15.78
CA PRO A 170 -31.54 -26.33 15.51
C PRO A 170 -31.46 -26.79 14.05
N ALA A 171 -31.56 -28.08 13.83
CA ALA A 171 -31.73 -28.66 12.51
C ALA A 171 -33.06 -28.15 11.91
N GLN A 172 -33.05 -27.62 10.69
CA GLN A 172 -34.23 -27.03 10.07
C GLN A 172 -35.36 -28.04 9.86
N GLY A 173 -36.52 -27.73 10.43
CA GLY A 173 -37.82 -28.12 9.93
C GLY A 173 -38.35 -27.08 8.95
N THR A 174 -38.79 -27.54 7.81
CA THR A 174 -39.43 -26.75 6.76
C THR A 174 -40.68 -26.01 7.24
N SER A 175 -40.77 -24.69 7.05
CA SER A 175 -42.06 -24.02 6.77
C SER A 175 -41.87 -22.53 6.39
N SER A 176 -42.28 -22.26 5.18
CA SER A 176 -43.30 -21.33 4.68
C SER A 176 -43.25 -19.87 5.12
N THR A 177 -42.93 -19.08 4.10
CA THR A 177 -43.43 -17.76 3.66
C THR A 177 -44.44 -17.02 4.56
N THR A 178 -44.12 -15.81 4.93
CA THR A 178 -45.12 -14.71 4.97
C THR A 178 -44.44 -13.40 4.55
N THR A 179 -44.88 -12.93 3.40
CA THR A 179 -44.58 -11.63 2.82
C THR A 179 -45.36 -10.58 3.58
N THR A 180 -44.71 -9.55 4.06
CA THR A 180 -45.39 -8.31 4.42
C THR A 180 -44.69 -7.13 3.75
N THR A 181 -45.35 -6.67 2.71
CA THR A 181 -45.05 -5.43 1.99
C THR A 181 -45.47 -4.27 2.88
N GLN A 182 -44.57 -3.36 3.20
CA GLN A 182 -44.95 -2.01 3.58
C GLN A 182 -44.24 -1.01 2.68
N GLN A 183 -45.07 -0.30 1.95
CA GLN A 183 -44.76 0.90 1.20
C GLN A 183 -44.35 2.01 2.17
N ALA A 184 -43.27 2.70 1.85
CA ALA A 184 -43.01 4.02 2.39
C ALA A 184 -42.89 5.02 1.23
N SER A 185 -43.67 6.03 1.31
CA SER A 185 -43.89 7.13 0.41
C SER A 185 -42.73 8.08 0.26
N SER A 186 -42.60 8.58 -0.95
CA SER A 186 -41.76 9.69 -1.41
C SER A 186 -42.02 11.02 -0.68
N GLN A 187 -40.96 11.78 -0.53
CA GLN A 187 -40.76 13.24 -0.60
C GLN A 187 -39.59 13.62 0.29
N THR A 188 -38.64 14.43 -0.06
CA THR A 188 -38.58 15.71 -0.79
C THR A 188 -37.15 16.03 -1.17
N ASN A 189 -36.99 16.73 -2.30
CA ASN A 189 -35.77 17.40 -2.69
C ASN A 189 -35.29 18.37 -1.59
N GLY A 190 -34.06 18.17 -1.12
CA GLY A 190 -33.26 19.17 -0.49
C GLY A 190 -31.87 19.02 -1.11
N ASP A 191 -31.39 20.08 -1.76
CA ASP A 191 -29.97 20.19 -2.08
C ASP A 191 -29.22 20.04 -0.77
N VAL A 192 -28.61 18.87 -0.59
CA VAL A 192 -27.65 18.63 0.47
C VAL A 192 -26.30 18.97 -0.19
N ASP A 193 -25.73 20.10 0.25
CA ASP A 193 -24.29 20.27 0.17
C ASP A 193 -23.69 19.02 0.84
N VAL A 194 -23.28 18.05 0.04
CA VAL A 194 -22.46 16.92 0.50
C VAL A 194 -21.18 17.58 0.96
N GLU A 195 -20.98 17.66 2.26
CA GLU A 195 -19.77 18.21 2.84
C GLU A 195 -18.61 17.42 2.24
N LEU A 196 -17.62 18.11 1.66
CA LEU A 196 -16.39 17.53 1.07
C LEU A 196 -15.71 16.53 2.02
N ASP A 197 -16.00 16.60 3.31
CA ASP A 197 -15.46 15.74 4.37
C ASP A 197 -15.89 14.26 4.25
N GLU A 198 -17.01 13.96 3.56
CA GLU A 198 -17.47 12.57 3.38
C GLU A 198 -16.69 11.80 2.30
N LEU A 199 -15.98 12.52 1.42
CA LEU A 199 -15.20 11.93 0.31
C LEU A 199 -13.74 11.63 0.68
N ILE A 200 -13.27 12.12 1.84
CA ILE A 200 -11.87 11.91 2.28
C ILE A 200 -11.79 10.65 3.14
N GLU A 201 -11.05 9.64 2.67
CA GLU A 201 -10.92 8.36 3.37
C GLU A 201 -10.11 8.44 4.67
N TYR A 202 -9.10 9.33 4.73
CA TYR A 202 -8.25 9.56 5.90
C TYR A 202 -8.54 10.91 6.55
N ALA A 203 -8.40 10.97 7.86
CA ALA A 203 -8.22 12.25 8.53
C ALA A 203 -6.73 12.64 8.46
N ASP A 204 -6.44 13.94 8.37
CA ASP A 204 -5.07 14.41 8.29
C ASP A 204 -4.43 14.57 9.66
N PHE A 205 -3.15 14.19 9.74
CA PHE A 205 -2.27 14.46 10.87
C PHE A 205 -1.02 15.16 10.37
N ASP A 206 -1.02 16.49 10.48
CA ASP A 206 0.03 17.35 9.97
C ASP A 206 1.14 17.51 11.01
N ILE A 207 2.37 17.15 10.66
CA ILE A 207 3.56 17.37 11.48
C ILE A 207 4.42 18.42 10.78
N HIS A 208 4.62 19.56 11.42
CA HIS A 208 5.41 20.66 10.92
C HIS A 208 6.80 20.66 11.57
N ILE A 209 7.83 20.64 10.75
CA ILE A 209 9.23 20.70 11.17
C ILE A 209 9.82 22.02 10.69
N GLY A 210 10.22 22.85 11.63
CA GLY A 210 10.84 24.14 11.37
C GLY A 210 12.27 24.04 10.85
N LEU A 211 12.92 25.19 10.69
CA LEU A 211 14.34 25.25 10.35
C LEU A 211 15.22 24.96 11.56
N ASP A 212 16.47 24.56 11.31
CA ASP A 212 17.51 24.49 12.33
C ASP A 212 17.66 25.85 13.03
N ARG A 213 17.64 25.84 14.35
CA ARG A 213 17.80 27.02 15.19
C ARG A 213 19.28 27.46 15.31
N GLY A 214 20.20 26.75 14.65
CA GLY A 214 21.64 26.98 14.65
C GLY A 214 22.41 26.16 15.70
N ASP A 215 21.72 25.27 16.41
CA ASP A 215 22.26 24.36 17.43
C ASP A 215 21.89 22.89 17.19
N GLY A 216 21.38 22.58 16.00
CA GLY A 216 20.89 21.23 15.64
C GLY A 216 19.55 20.89 16.26
N THR A 217 18.82 21.89 16.78
CA THR A 217 17.45 21.73 17.27
C THR A 217 16.43 22.32 16.31
N TYR A 218 15.23 21.73 16.32
CA TYR A 218 14.13 22.09 15.44
C TYR A 218 12.85 22.30 16.25
N GLU A 219 12.01 23.20 15.81
CA GLU A 219 10.65 23.31 16.35
C GLU A 219 9.75 22.30 15.62
N VAL A 220 9.09 21.43 16.39
CA VAL A 220 8.12 20.45 15.88
C VAL A 220 6.76 20.73 16.52
N ASN A 221 5.71 20.76 15.72
CA ASN A 221 4.33 20.80 16.20
C ASN A 221 3.44 19.99 15.27
N ALA A 222 2.28 19.59 15.76
CA ALA A 222 1.31 18.88 14.96
C ALA A 222 -0.07 19.53 15.07
N ASP A 223 -0.87 19.36 14.00
CA ASP A 223 -2.31 19.66 14.02
C ASP A 223 -3.09 18.54 13.33
N SER A 224 -4.32 18.30 13.84
CA SER A 224 -5.20 17.26 13.32
C SER A 224 -6.61 17.45 13.89
N LEU A 225 -7.64 17.27 13.06
CA LEU A 225 -9.05 17.34 13.46
C LEU A 225 -9.41 18.63 14.25
N GLY A 226 -8.84 19.76 13.86
CA GLY A 226 -9.05 21.05 14.49
C GLY A 226 -8.33 21.28 15.83
N LEU A 227 -7.47 20.34 16.23
CA LEU A 227 -6.60 20.47 17.39
C LEU A 227 -5.17 20.70 16.95
N GLN A 228 -4.43 21.51 17.72
CA GLN A 228 -3.04 21.81 17.46
C GLN A 228 -2.21 21.70 18.75
N THR A 229 -1.00 21.14 18.64
CA THR A 229 -0.03 21.15 19.74
C THR A 229 0.73 22.46 19.80
N GLN A 230 1.34 22.76 20.94
CA GLN A 230 2.36 23.79 21.00
C GLN A 230 3.61 23.36 20.22
N ARG A 231 4.44 24.32 19.86
CA ARG A 231 5.75 24.05 19.26
C ARG A 231 6.68 23.51 20.33
N ILE A 232 7.27 22.37 20.06
CA ILE A 232 8.17 21.65 20.94
C ILE A 232 9.54 21.65 20.29
N VAL A 233 10.58 22.05 21.04
CA VAL A 233 11.95 22.02 20.55
C VAL A 233 12.48 20.60 20.69
N GLN A 234 12.90 20.02 19.59
CA GLN A 234 13.43 18.66 19.50
C GLN A 234 14.81 18.66 18.84
N LYS A 235 15.67 17.73 19.25
CA LYS A 235 16.97 17.50 18.64
C LYS A 235 16.94 16.18 17.85
N LEU A 236 17.18 16.26 16.54
CA LEU A 236 17.48 15.08 15.76
C LEU A 236 18.97 14.75 15.93
N PRO A 237 19.36 13.49 16.18
CA PRO A 237 20.76 13.15 16.52
C PRO A 237 21.66 13.13 15.28
N LEU A 238 21.64 14.22 14.49
CA LEU A 238 22.44 14.36 13.27
C LEU A 238 23.96 14.44 13.55
N ASP A 239 24.35 14.78 14.76
CA ASP A 239 25.73 14.83 15.25
C ASP A 239 26.17 13.51 15.94
N ASP A 240 25.28 12.55 16.10
CA ASP A 240 25.58 11.24 16.65
C ASP A 240 26.17 10.32 15.58
N GLN A 241 27.36 9.75 15.85
CA GLN A 241 28.07 8.94 14.88
C GLN A 241 27.30 7.66 14.52
N ASN A 242 26.69 7.00 15.49
CA ASN A 242 25.91 5.78 15.23
C ASN A 242 24.70 6.05 14.34
N PHE A 243 24.01 7.19 14.59
CA PHE A 243 22.87 7.59 13.73
C PHE A 243 23.33 7.88 12.29
N GLN A 244 24.49 8.56 12.13
CA GLN A 244 25.08 8.82 10.81
C GLN A 244 25.50 7.53 10.09
N ASP A 245 26.12 6.61 10.82
CA ASP A 245 26.56 5.32 10.26
C ASP A 245 25.35 4.49 9.78
N ILE A 246 24.30 4.39 10.60
CA ILE A 246 23.08 3.71 10.21
C ILE A 246 22.42 4.39 8.99
N ALA A 247 22.35 5.72 8.96
CA ALA A 247 21.82 6.45 7.81
C ALA A 247 22.64 6.19 6.53
N ALA A 248 23.96 6.02 6.64
CA ALA A 248 24.82 5.62 5.54
C ALA A 248 24.55 4.17 5.11
N TYR A 249 24.43 3.24 6.06
CA TYR A 249 24.12 1.83 5.78
C TYR A 249 22.75 1.65 5.13
N LEU A 250 21.75 2.42 5.54
CA LEU A 250 20.43 2.44 4.89
C LEU A 250 20.54 2.93 3.44
N ARG A 251 21.34 3.98 3.19
CA ARG A 251 21.57 4.52 1.85
C ARG A 251 22.27 3.51 0.95
N ASP A 252 23.25 2.81 1.49
CA ASP A 252 24.04 1.81 0.78
C ASP A 252 23.34 0.43 0.73
N LEU A 253 22.13 0.33 1.30
CA LEU A 253 21.30 -0.88 1.36
C LEU A 253 21.96 -2.06 2.08
N ILE A 254 22.85 -1.78 3.04
CA ILE A 254 23.57 -2.77 3.84
C ILE A 254 23.19 -2.79 5.32
N ALA A 255 22.26 -1.91 5.74
CA ALA A 255 21.78 -1.90 7.11
C ALA A 255 21.02 -3.19 7.43
N SER A 256 21.21 -3.69 8.64
CA SER A 256 20.39 -4.76 9.21
C SER A 256 18.98 -4.25 9.59
N ALA A 257 18.03 -5.18 9.70
CA ALA A 257 16.68 -4.84 10.20
C ALA A 257 16.71 -4.21 11.59
N ASP A 258 17.62 -4.62 12.47
CA ASP A 258 17.73 -4.05 13.82
C ASP A 258 18.27 -2.61 13.81
N GLU A 259 19.25 -2.32 12.95
CA GLU A 259 19.74 -0.96 12.73
C GLU A 259 18.66 -0.07 12.15
N ALA A 260 17.88 -0.56 11.18
CA ALA A 260 16.73 0.17 10.62
C ALA A 260 15.67 0.46 11.69
N LYS A 261 15.39 -0.48 12.61
CA LYS A 261 14.49 -0.28 13.76
C LYS A 261 15.05 0.76 14.74
N GLU A 262 16.34 0.73 15.04
CA GLU A 262 16.98 1.72 15.92
C GLU A 262 16.86 3.12 15.33
N PHE A 263 17.17 3.26 14.05
CA PHE A 263 17.03 4.51 13.32
C PHE A 263 15.56 4.99 13.32
N GLY A 264 14.62 4.11 13.05
CA GLY A 264 13.19 4.40 13.01
C GLY A 264 12.65 4.90 14.35
N LYS A 265 13.07 4.29 15.46
CA LYS A 265 12.71 4.74 16.82
C LYS A 265 13.27 6.14 17.13
N ALA A 266 14.47 6.46 16.65
CA ALA A 266 15.03 7.80 16.81
C ALA A 266 14.21 8.84 16.02
N LEU A 267 13.74 8.51 14.82
CA LEU A 267 12.84 9.35 14.04
C LEU A 267 11.48 9.54 14.73
N TYR A 268 10.89 8.47 15.26
CA TYR A 268 9.62 8.56 15.99
C TYR A 268 9.74 9.46 17.21
N LYS A 269 10.78 9.27 18.02
CA LYS A 269 11.04 10.11 19.18
C LYS A 269 11.18 11.59 18.84
N PHE A 270 11.74 11.91 17.68
CA PHE A 270 11.86 13.28 17.18
C PHE A 270 10.52 13.85 16.72
N LEU A 271 9.74 13.10 15.93
CA LEU A 271 8.48 13.56 15.35
C LEU A 271 7.32 13.55 16.33
N PHE A 272 7.30 12.61 17.27
CA PHE A 272 6.20 12.35 18.20
C PHE A 272 6.61 12.55 19.69
N PRO A 273 7.12 13.73 20.09
CA PRO A 273 7.29 13.99 21.50
C PRO A 273 5.92 13.94 22.21
N SER A 274 5.94 13.62 23.49
CA SER A 274 4.80 13.24 24.34
C SER A 274 3.43 13.86 24.00
N ASP A 275 3.36 15.17 23.70
CA ASP A 275 2.06 15.83 23.43
C ASP A 275 1.58 15.58 21.99
N ILE A 276 2.51 15.42 21.03
CA ILE A 276 2.20 15.05 19.66
C ILE A 276 1.75 13.58 19.63
N ASP A 277 2.44 12.69 20.35
CA ASP A 277 2.10 11.28 20.46
C ASP A 277 0.71 11.05 21.07
N LYS A 278 0.36 11.79 22.14
CA LYS A 278 -0.98 11.75 22.72
C LYS A 278 -2.06 12.24 21.75
N LEU A 279 -1.77 13.31 21.00
CA LEU A 279 -2.69 13.83 19.99
C LEU A 279 -2.89 12.80 18.87
N PHE A 280 -1.81 12.16 18.42
CA PHE A 280 -1.83 11.13 17.39
C PHE A 280 -2.68 9.93 17.81
N SER A 281 -2.35 9.31 18.95
CA SER A 281 -3.09 8.16 19.47
C SER A 281 -4.57 8.44 19.69
N ARG A 282 -4.90 9.63 20.23
CA ARG A 282 -6.29 10.06 20.42
C ARG A 282 -7.04 10.21 19.10
N ASN A 283 -6.41 10.91 18.14
CA ASN A 283 -7.09 11.26 16.89
C ASN A 283 -7.18 10.06 15.94
N LEU A 284 -6.28 9.09 16.04
CA LEU A 284 -6.43 7.81 15.33
C LEU A 284 -7.73 7.11 15.75
N GLY A 285 -8.00 7.00 17.06
CA GLY A 285 -9.27 6.45 17.55
C GLY A 285 -10.48 7.26 17.10
N VAL A 286 -10.40 8.61 17.14
CA VAL A 286 -11.50 9.48 16.66
C VAL A 286 -11.73 9.33 15.15
N ALA A 287 -10.68 9.19 14.35
CA ALA A 287 -10.81 8.97 12.91
C ALA A 287 -11.54 7.64 12.62
N GLN A 288 -11.14 6.58 13.31
CA GLN A 288 -11.79 5.26 13.20
C GLN A 288 -13.25 5.30 13.66
N GLU A 289 -13.57 6.00 14.77
CA GLU A 289 -14.95 6.20 15.22
C GLU A 289 -15.81 6.96 14.20
N LYS A 290 -15.21 7.87 13.42
CA LYS A 290 -15.87 8.59 12.34
C LYS A 290 -15.94 7.80 11.03
N GLY A 291 -15.51 6.57 11.00
CA GLY A 291 -15.52 5.71 9.81
C GLY A 291 -14.44 6.03 8.78
N LYS A 292 -13.39 6.79 9.14
CA LYS A 292 -12.21 7.00 8.30
C LYS A 292 -11.29 5.76 8.36
N LYS A 293 -10.52 5.51 7.31
CA LYS A 293 -9.51 4.42 7.27
C LYS A 293 -8.44 4.61 8.36
N GLY A 294 -8.12 5.86 8.72
CA GLY A 294 -7.10 6.17 9.73
C GLY A 294 -6.64 7.62 9.68
N LEU A 295 -5.39 7.84 10.09
CA LEU A 295 -4.73 9.14 10.04
C LEU A 295 -3.61 9.15 8.98
N ARG A 296 -3.76 9.97 7.95
CA ARG A 296 -2.67 10.23 7.01
C ARG A 296 -1.65 11.15 7.66
N VAL A 297 -0.46 10.64 7.93
CA VAL A 297 0.65 11.42 8.49
C VAL A 297 1.31 12.24 7.39
N ARG A 298 1.14 13.55 7.43
CA ARG A 298 1.69 14.49 6.46
C ARG A 298 2.88 15.24 7.06
N LEU A 299 4.08 14.99 6.55
CA LEU A 299 5.29 15.68 6.98
C LEU A 299 5.47 16.99 6.20
N HIS A 300 5.43 18.11 6.89
CA HIS A 300 5.71 19.44 6.38
C HIS A 300 7.14 19.82 6.71
N ILE A 301 8.04 19.66 5.74
CA ILE A 301 9.46 20.01 5.90
C ILE A 301 9.73 21.31 5.16
N ASP A 302 10.31 22.32 5.84
CA ASP A 302 10.64 23.59 5.21
C ASP A 302 11.59 23.40 4.01
N ARG A 303 11.34 24.14 2.94
CA ARG A 303 12.15 24.09 1.69
C ARG A 303 13.65 24.32 1.91
N LYS A 304 14.00 25.13 2.92
CA LYS A 304 15.39 25.47 3.24
C LYS A 304 16.05 24.43 4.13
N ALA A 305 15.29 23.49 4.69
CA ALA A 305 15.81 22.43 5.54
C ALA A 305 16.31 21.24 4.68
N THR A 306 17.29 21.48 3.80
CA THR A 306 17.77 20.49 2.81
C THR A 306 18.25 19.19 3.45
N GLN A 307 18.88 19.27 4.63
CA GLN A 307 19.31 18.08 5.38
C GLN A 307 18.12 17.20 5.77
N LEU A 308 17.01 17.81 6.21
CA LEU A 308 15.80 17.07 6.61
C LEU A 308 15.08 16.43 5.41
N GLN A 309 15.24 17.01 4.21
CA GLN A 309 14.66 16.42 2.99
C GLN A 309 15.32 15.08 2.63
N GLN A 310 16.58 14.87 3.03
CA GLN A 310 17.35 13.66 2.74
C GLN A 310 17.19 12.57 3.81
N ILE A 311 16.58 12.87 4.95
CA ILE A 311 16.30 11.87 5.98
C ILE A 311 15.24 10.88 5.47
N PRO A 312 15.47 9.57 5.58
CA PRO A 312 14.51 8.55 5.16
C PRO A 312 13.43 8.36 6.24
N TRP A 313 12.49 9.35 6.29
CA TRP A 313 11.40 9.38 7.28
C TRP A 313 10.48 8.18 7.20
N GLU A 314 10.46 7.49 6.09
CA GLU A 314 9.66 6.29 5.84
C GLU A 314 10.01 5.15 6.81
N TYR A 315 11.22 5.14 7.40
CA TYR A 315 11.59 4.21 8.47
C TYR A 315 11.04 4.60 9.85
N CYS A 316 10.23 5.67 9.98
CA CYS A 316 9.66 6.06 11.27
C CYS A 316 8.89 4.89 11.93
N LEU A 317 9.37 4.44 13.09
CA LEU A 317 8.88 3.25 13.80
C LEU A 317 8.33 3.65 15.16
N ASP A 318 7.05 3.36 15.42
CA ASP A 318 6.47 3.44 16.76
C ASP A 318 6.86 2.21 17.60
N ASP A 319 6.22 2.01 18.75
CA ASP A 319 6.51 0.85 19.62
C ASP A 319 6.11 -0.50 18.98
N ARG A 320 5.36 -0.50 17.86
CA ARG A 320 4.77 -1.69 17.25
C ARG A 320 5.22 -1.90 15.81
N ASP A 321 5.06 -0.84 14.96
CA ASP A 321 5.19 -0.96 13.51
C ASP A 321 5.76 0.29 12.87
N TYR A 322 6.31 0.14 11.65
CA TYR A 322 6.66 1.28 10.81
C TYR A 322 5.38 1.98 10.32
N LEU A 323 5.26 3.29 10.56
CA LEU A 323 4.08 4.05 10.11
C LEU A 323 3.84 3.93 8.60
N ALA A 324 4.90 3.88 7.82
CA ALA A 324 4.82 3.77 6.36
C ALA A 324 4.46 2.37 5.83
N LEU A 325 4.40 1.35 6.69
CA LEU A 325 3.89 0.00 6.41
C LEU A 325 2.49 -0.24 6.97
N ASN A 326 1.85 0.77 7.52
CA ASN A 326 0.54 0.64 8.13
C ASN A 326 -0.49 1.43 7.34
N THR A 327 -1.48 0.74 6.78
CA THR A 327 -2.57 1.36 5.99
C THR A 327 -3.45 2.30 6.81
N GLU A 328 -3.46 2.21 8.14
CA GLU A 328 -4.16 3.16 9.00
C GLU A 328 -3.38 4.45 9.25
N THR A 329 -2.06 4.44 9.00
CA THR A 329 -1.17 5.59 9.27
C THR A 329 -0.23 5.90 8.09
N PRO A 330 -0.73 5.94 6.84
CA PRO A 330 0.13 6.17 5.68
C PRO A 330 0.91 7.48 5.85
N MET A 331 2.22 7.41 5.56
CA MET A 331 3.12 8.55 5.71
C MET A 331 3.48 9.14 4.34
N VAL A 332 3.32 10.47 4.22
CA VAL A 332 3.62 11.22 2.99
C VAL A 332 4.38 12.51 3.31
N ARG A 333 5.22 12.97 2.38
CA ARG A 333 5.85 14.29 2.45
C ARG A 333 4.94 15.30 1.76
N TYR A 334 4.37 16.21 2.54
CA TYR A 334 3.31 17.09 2.08
C TYR A 334 3.78 18.53 1.89
N THR A 335 3.32 19.12 0.82
CA THR A 335 3.58 20.53 0.51
C THR A 335 2.26 21.28 0.42
N PRO A 336 1.92 22.14 1.40
CA PRO A 336 0.70 22.91 1.37
C PRO A 336 0.68 23.86 0.16
N THR A 337 -0.49 24.08 -0.40
CA THR A 337 -0.68 24.94 -1.56
C THR A 337 -1.99 25.70 -1.49
N ASP A 338 -1.94 27.00 -1.86
CA ASP A 338 -3.14 27.82 -2.06
C ASP A 338 -3.80 27.57 -3.43
N ARG A 339 -3.20 26.75 -4.27
CA ARG A 339 -3.73 26.42 -5.60
C ARG A 339 -4.38 25.05 -5.57
N SER A 340 -5.70 25.01 -5.76
CA SER A 340 -6.38 23.72 -5.97
C SER A 340 -5.79 22.97 -7.16
N SER A 341 -5.42 21.72 -6.99
CA SER A 341 -5.19 20.82 -8.12
C SER A 341 -6.56 20.52 -8.74
N LYS A 342 -6.68 20.65 -10.05
CA LYS A 342 -7.88 20.13 -10.72
C LYS A 342 -7.81 18.61 -10.64
N SER A 343 -8.72 18.00 -9.90
CA SER A 343 -8.96 16.57 -10.03
C SER A 343 -9.45 16.23 -11.45
N ILE A 344 -9.13 15.07 -11.94
CA ILE A 344 -9.69 14.53 -13.19
C ILE A 344 -10.46 13.27 -12.83
N SER A 345 -11.56 13.02 -13.52
CA SER A 345 -12.33 11.78 -13.35
C SER A 345 -11.42 10.56 -13.52
N VAL A 346 -11.66 9.52 -12.74
CA VAL A 346 -10.95 8.23 -12.91
C VAL A 346 -11.01 7.83 -14.37
N PRO A 347 -9.89 7.74 -15.08
CA PRO A 347 -9.92 7.39 -16.49
C PRO A 347 -10.24 5.90 -16.62
N GLN A 348 -11.06 5.52 -17.60
CA GLN A 348 -11.31 4.11 -17.91
C GLN A 348 -10.00 3.35 -18.21
N LYS A 349 -8.98 4.06 -18.64
CA LYS A 349 -7.65 3.53 -18.93
C LYS A 349 -6.59 4.54 -18.50
N VAL A 350 -5.74 4.16 -17.55
CA VAL A 350 -4.60 4.97 -17.11
C VAL A 350 -3.50 4.93 -18.16
N ARG A 351 -3.08 6.10 -18.67
CA ARG A 351 -1.98 6.21 -19.64
C ARG A 351 -0.67 6.49 -18.91
N VAL A 352 0.28 5.57 -19.05
CA VAL A 352 1.63 5.66 -18.49
C VAL A 352 2.64 5.88 -19.60
N LEU A 353 3.37 6.98 -19.55
CA LEU A 353 4.51 7.22 -20.42
C LEU A 353 5.78 6.88 -19.65
N VAL A 354 6.44 5.81 -20.05
CA VAL A 354 7.75 5.41 -19.53
C VAL A 354 8.83 6.06 -20.37
N VAL A 355 9.72 6.77 -19.72
CA VAL A 355 10.83 7.49 -20.35
C VAL A 355 12.13 6.93 -19.81
N MET A 356 12.99 6.45 -20.69
CA MET A 356 14.31 5.91 -20.36
C MET A 356 15.39 6.72 -21.06
N ALA A 357 16.55 6.86 -20.44
CA ALA A 357 17.71 7.47 -21.06
C ALA A 357 19.00 6.85 -20.52
N SER A 358 19.91 6.50 -21.44
CA SER A 358 21.25 5.97 -21.14
C SER A 358 22.30 6.78 -21.91
N PRO A 359 22.59 8.04 -21.48
CA PRO A 359 23.48 8.92 -22.19
C PRO A 359 24.94 8.47 -22.12
N ALA A 360 25.71 8.79 -23.16
CA ALA A 360 27.14 8.48 -23.22
C ALA A 360 27.90 9.17 -22.07
N GLY A 361 28.85 8.43 -21.49
CA GLY A 361 29.69 8.91 -20.39
C GLY A 361 29.07 8.75 -18.99
N MET A 362 27.90 8.16 -18.90
CA MET A 362 27.28 7.68 -17.65
C MET A 362 27.24 6.15 -17.63
N ASP A 363 26.91 5.56 -16.50
CA ASP A 363 26.76 4.12 -16.41
C ASP A 363 25.67 3.62 -17.36
N THR A 364 25.86 2.47 -17.97
CA THR A 364 24.96 2.00 -19.02
C THR A 364 23.69 1.40 -18.42
N LEU A 365 22.55 2.00 -18.72
CA LEU A 365 21.24 1.42 -18.44
C LEU A 365 20.94 0.30 -19.44
N ASP A 366 20.59 -0.88 -18.97
CA ASP A 366 20.04 -1.91 -19.86
C ASP A 366 18.57 -1.61 -20.17
N VAL A 367 18.35 -0.74 -21.16
CA VAL A 367 17.03 -0.32 -21.61
C VAL A 367 16.11 -1.51 -21.97
N LYS A 368 16.69 -2.65 -22.40
CA LYS A 368 15.91 -3.84 -22.77
C LYS A 368 15.43 -4.59 -21.52
N ALA A 369 16.31 -4.75 -20.54
CA ALA A 369 15.94 -5.36 -19.26
C ALA A 369 14.88 -4.52 -18.54
N GLU A 370 15.09 -3.21 -18.44
CA GLU A 370 14.14 -2.27 -17.85
C GLU A 370 12.78 -2.27 -18.58
N THR A 371 12.79 -2.29 -19.92
CA THR A 371 11.57 -2.42 -20.71
C THR A 371 10.82 -3.71 -20.37
N ALA A 372 11.51 -4.85 -20.35
CA ALA A 372 10.93 -6.13 -20.05
C ALA A 372 10.38 -6.19 -18.61
N LEU A 373 11.09 -5.60 -17.65
CA LEU A 373 10.66 -5.51 -16.25
C LEU A 373 9.34 -4.75 -16.13
N ILE A 374 9.25 -3.56 -16.74
CA ILE A 374 8.04 -2.73 -16.71
C ILE A 374 6.87 -3.40 -17.46
N GLU A 375 7.13 -3.94 -18.64
CA GLU A 375 6.10 -4.65 -19.42
C GLU A 375 5.56 -5.86 -18.64
N ASN A 376 6.43 -6.63 -17.99
CA ASN A 376 6.03 -7.77 -17.17
C ASN A 376 5.24 -7.35 -15.92
N ALA A 377 5.69 -6.29 -15.22
CA ALA A 377 4.98 -5.77 -14.05
C ALA A 377 3.55 -5.30 -14.39
N LEU A 378 3.39 -4.64 -15.55
CA LEU A 378 2.10 -4.06 -15.96
C LEU A 378 1.29 -4.96 -16.91
N LYS A 379 1.77 -6.17 -17.20
CA LYS A 379 1.17 -7.07 -18.20
C LYS A 379 -0.31 -7.34 -17.92
N LYS A 380 -0.64 -7.75 -16.70
CA LYS A 380 -2.03 -8.06 -16.32
C LYS A 380 -2.97 -6.86 -16.51
N LEU A 381 -2.53 -5.67 -16.11
CA LEU A 381 -3.30 -4.44 -16.22
C LEU A 381 -3.47 -4.00 -17.68
N THR A 382 -2.45 -4.22 -18.50
CA THR A 382 -2.47 -3.89 -19.94
C THR A 382 -3.39 -4.84 -20.69
N GLU A 383 -3.32 -6.15 -20.41
CA GLU A 383 -4.19 -7.17 -21.00
C GLU A 383 -5.66 -6.96 -20.57
N ALA A 384 -5.90 -6.55 -19.34
CA ALA A 384 -7.23 -6.17 -18.85
C ALA A 384 -7.74 -4.83 -19.42
N GLY A 385 -6.90 -4.10 -20.17
CA GLY A 385 -7.25 -2.80 -20.76
C GLY A 385 -7.36 -1.65 -19.77
N ARG A 386 -6.90 -1.83 -18.53
CA ARG A 386 -6.95 -0.83 -17.45
C ARG A 386 -5.81 0.19 -17.53
N VAL A 387 -4.65 -0.26 -18.00
CA VAL A 387 -3.46 0.56 -18.21
C VAL A 387 -3.04 0.51 -19.67
N GLU A 388 -2.59 1.63 -20.19
CA GLU A 388 -1.91 1.74 -21.49
C GLU A 388 -0.50 2.26 -21.25
N VAL A 389 0.50 1.47 -21.66
CA VAL A 389 1.91 1.82 -21.50
C VAL A 389 2.49 2.25 -22.82
N LYS A 390 3.18 3.36 -22.82
CA LYS A 390 4.02 3.81 -23.93
C LYS A 390 5.44 3.99 -23.45
N ILE A 391 6.37 3.29 -24.07
CA ILE A 391 7.80 3.36 -23.74
C ILE A 391 8.50 4.28 -24.74
N LEU A 392 9.33 5.18 -24.24
CA LEU A 392 10.21 6.05 -24.99
C LEU A 392 11.65 5.76 -24.54
N PRO A 393 12.35 4.82 -25.21
CA PRO A 393 13.74 4.53 -24.94
C PRO A 393 14.64 5.66 -25.47
N ASP A 394 15.84 5.81 -24.93
CA ASP A 394 16.87 6.75 -25.38
C ASP A 394 16.34 8.17 -25.61
N ALA A 395 15.54 8.66 -24.66
CA ALA A 395 14.74 9.86 -24.82
C ALA A 395 15.57 11.13 -24.97
N THR A 396 15.35 11.86 -26.05
CA THR A 396 15.79 13.26 -26.17
C THR A 396 14.70 14.21 -25.69
N ARG A 397 15.11 15.44 -25.30
CA ARG A 397 14.16 16.50 -24.93
C ARG A 397 13.11 16.77 -26.01
N GLY A 398 13.56 16.77 -27.28
CA GLY A 398 12.70 17.05 -28.43
C GLY A 398 11.65 15.98 -28.66
N GLU A 399 12.05 14.71 -28.54
CA GLU A 399 11.14 13.57 -28.69
C GLU A 399 10.17 13.47 -27.52
N LEU A 400 10.66 13.60 -26.28
CA LEU A 400 9.83 13.61 -25.08
C LEU A 400 8.71 14.65 -25.23
N ARG A 401 9.04 15.88 -25.63
CA ARG A 401 8.04 16.94 -25.83
C ARG A 401 6.99 16.57 -26.87
N ARG A 402 7.40 15.96 -28.01
CA ARG A 402 6.49 15.57 -29.09
C ARG A 402 5.55 14.43 -28.65
N VAL A 403 6.14 13.41 -28.02
CA VAL A 403 5.39 12.24 -27.51
C VAL A 403 4.44 12.67 -26.43
N TYR A 404 4.91 13.47 -25.47
CA TYR A 404 4.14 13.94 -24.33
C TYR A 404 2.85 14.65 -24.76
N ARG A 405 2.95 15.59 -25.69
CA ARG A 405 1.78 16.35 -26.20
C ARG A 405 0.78 15.50 -26.99
N LYS A 406 1.26 14.46 -27.68
CA LYS A 406 0.40 13.59 -28.49
C LYS A 406 -0.28 12.52 -27.66
N TYR A 407 0.44 11.98 -26.69
CA TYR A 407 -0.03 10.85 -25.86
C TYR A 407 -0.84 11.32 -24.66
N ASP A 408 -0.54 12.50 -24.13
CA ASP A 408 -1.18 13.13 -22.97
C ASP A 408 -1.25 12.15 -21.78
N PRO A 409 -0.12 11.73 -21.17
CA PRO A 409 -0.08 10.74 -20.13
C PRO A 409 -0.70 11.26 -18.84
N HIS A 410 -1.29 10.34 -18.05
CA HIS A 410 -1.70 10.58 -16.68
C HIS A 410 -0.51 10.44 -15.71
N ILE A 411 0.40 9.52 -16.04
CA ILE A 411 1.60 9.21 -15.26
C ILE A 411 2.82 9.32 -16.18
N LEU A 412 3.83 10.06 -15.73
CA LEU A 412 5.17 10.04 -16.30
C LEU A 412 6.07 9.18 -15.42
N HIS A 413 6.55 8.06 -15.93
CA HIS A 413 7.53 7.21 -15.26
C HIS A 413 8.89 7.39 -15.92
N PHE A 414 9.84 7.97 -15.20
CA PHE A 414 11.21 8.11 -15.64
C PHE A 414 12.08 7.06 -14.99
N THR A 415 12.84 6.31 -15.80
CA THR A 415 13.88 5.38 -15.34
C THR A 415 15.21 5.77 -15.99
N GLY A 416 16.21 6.09 -15.19
CA GLY A 416 17.52 6.52 -15.69
C GLY A 416 18.33 7.30 -14.65
N HIS A 417 19.21 8.14 -15.14
CA HIS A 417 20.16 8.86 -14.32
C HIS A 417 19.61 10.16 -13.75
N GLY A 418 19.98 10.45 -12.51
CA GLY A 418 19.87 11.76 -11.90
C GLY A 418 21.24 12.43 -11.79
N MET A 419 21.27 13.75 -11.69
CA MET A 419 22.48 14.50 -11.39
C MET A 419 22.20 15.76 -10.58
N LEU A 420 23.13 16.14 -9.73
CA LEU A 420 23.14 17.46 -9.10
C LEU A 420 23.87 18.42 -10.01
N LYS A 421 23.24 19.56 -10.31
CA LYS A 421 23.86 20.67 -11.02
C LYS A 421 24.87 21.41 -10.12
N GLU A 422 25.65 22.32 -10.69
CA GLU A 422 26.64 23.13 -9.94
C GLU A 422 26.00 24.00 -8.84
N ASP A 423 24.73 24.38 -9.02
CA ASP A 423 23.94 25.13 -8.03
C ASP A 423 23.31 24.25 -6.94
N GLY A 424 23.55 22.92 -6.96
CA GLY A 424 23.02 21.95 -6.05
C GLY A 424 21.57 21.52 -6.35
N GLU A 425 20.96 22.03 -7.43
CA GLU A 425 19.64 21.56 -7.86
C GLU A 425 19.71 20.19 -8.53
N GLY A 426 18.76 19.32 -8.20
CA GLY A 426 18.61 18.03 -8.86
C GLY A 426 18.04 18.16 -10.28
N ALA A 427 18.48 17.27 -11.17
CA ALA A 427 17.95 17.13 -12.53
C ALA A 427 17.88 15.64 -12.92
N ILE A 428 16.89 15.26 -13.72
CA ILE A 428 16.94 14.02 -14.49
C ILE A 428 17.84 14.21 -15.71
N VAL A 429 18.44 13.14 -16.21
CA VAL A 429 19.33 13.22 -17.36
C VAL A 429 18.69 12.52 -18.55
N LEU A 430 18.45 13.29 -19.62
CA LEU A 430 18.06 12.78 -20.94
C LEU A 430 19.29 12.77 -21.88
N GLN A 431 19.08 12.37 -23.12
CA GLN A 431 20.10 12.45 -24.17
C GLN A 431 19.92 13.72 -25.02
N ASP A 432 21.02 14.26 -25.53
CA ASP A 432 20.98 15.19 -26.66
C ASP A 432 20.90 14.44 -28.01
N ASP A 433 20.81 15.15 -29.13
CA ASP A 433 20.74 14.55 -30.47
C ASP A 433 22.03 13.78 -30.86
N ASN A 434 23.11 13.90 -30.10
CA ASN A 434 24.38 13.19 -30.27
C ASN A 434 24.56 12.05 -29.25
N GLY A 435 23.57 11.81 -28.40
CA GLY A 435 23.61 10.79 -27.33
C GLY A 435 24.35 11.21 -26.06
N ASN A 436 24.73 12.49 -25.91
CA ASN A 436 25.39 12.97 -24.70
C ASN A 436 24.36 13.32 -23.60
N ALA A 437 24.83 13.37 -22.34
CA ALA A 437 24.02 13.72 -21.19
C ALA A 437 23.45 15.15 -21.31
N GLN A 438 22.13 15.28 -21.19
CA GLN A 438 21.40 16.54 -21.18
C GLN A 438 20.55 16.65 -19.92
N PRO A 439 20.95 17.45 -18.91
CA PRO A 439 20.15 17.66 -17.71
C PRO A 439 18.81 18.33 -18.01
N VAL A 440 17.77 17.87 -17.32
CA VAL A 440 16.40 18.43 -17.36
C VAL A 440 15.95 18.62 -15.93
N ASP A 441 15.89 19.87 -15.50
CA ASP A 441 15.49 20.21 -14.14
C ASP A 441 13.96 20.25 -13.95
N ALA A 442 13.54 20.45 -12.70
CA ALA A 442 12.13 20.48 -12.34
C ALA A 442 11.35 21.55 -13.13
N SER A 443 11.96 22.72 -13.39
CA SER A 443 11.33 23.81 -14.17
C SER A 443 11.05 23.39 -15.61
N ASP A 444 11.99 22.67 -16.22
CA ASP A 444 11.82 22.16 -17.59
C ASP A 444 10.78 21.04 -17.66
N MET A 445 10.76 20.13 -16.66
CA MET A 445 9.72 19.10 -16.55
C MET A 445 8.33 19.72 -16.41
N LEU A 446 8.17 20.75 -15.61
CA LEU A 446 6.89 21.45 -15.44
C LEU A 446 6.42 22.16 -16.72
N LYS A 447 7.32 22.64 -17.58
CA LYS A 447 6.95 23.18 -18.89
C LYS A 447 6.33 22.11 -19.79
N LEU A 448 6.72 20.83 -19.62
CA LEU A 448 6.12 19.71 -20.34
C LEU A 448 4.73 19.36 -19.80
N THR A 449 4.53 19.41 -18.48
CA THR A 449 3.36 18.88 -17.80
C THR A 449 2.20 19.87 -17.60
N ARG A 450 2.45 21.20 -17.66
CA ARG A 450 1.47 22.25 -17.29
C ARG A 450 0.14 22.24 -18.02
N SER A 451 0.06 21.67 -19.22
CA SER A 451 -1.15 21.68 -20.05
C SER A 451 -1.63 20.29 -20.40
N THR A 452 -1.28 19.30 -19.59
CA THR A 452 -1.55 17.88 -19.82
C THR A 452 -2.37 17.26 -18.69
N SER A 453 -2.82 16.05 -18.91
CA SER A 453 -3.56 15.25 -17.90
C SER A 453 -2.66 14.67 -16.82
N THR A 454 -1.34 14.95 -16.83
CA THR A 454 -0.38 14.36 -15.89
C THR A 454 -0.64 14.79 -14.45
N LYS A 455 -0.76 13.81 -13.58
CA LYS A 455 -0.99 13.98 -12.14
C LYS A 455 0.13 13.42 -11.28
N LEU A 456 0.87 12.45 -11.81
CA LEU A 456 1.92 11.76 -11.10
C LEU A 456 3.19 11.71 -11.94
N VAL A 457 4.32 11.96 -11.31
CA VAL A 457 5.65 11.66 -11.84
C VAL A 457 6.28 10.59 -10.94
N VAL A 458 6.82 9.54 -11.53
CA VAL A 458 7.62 8.50 -10.85
C VAL A 458 9.06 8.66 -11.32
N LEU A 459 9.99 8.81 -10.38
CA LEU A 459 11.42 8.95 -10.63
C LEU A 459 12.15 7.73 -10.07
N SER A 460 12.64 6.88 -10.94
CA SER A 460 13.36 5.65 -10.58
C SER A 460 14.81 5.70 -11.05
N ALA A 461 15.74 5.41 -10.14
CA ALA A 461 17.13 5.13 -10.48
C ALA A 461 17.31 3.63 -10.66
N CYS A 462 18.02 3.23 -11.72
CA CYS A 462 18.36 1.83 -11.93
C CYS A 462 19.48 1.38 -10.97
N GLU A 463 19.47 0.11 -10.58
CA GLU A 463 20.48 -0.51 -9.70
C GLU A 463 21.92 -0.38 -10.23
N THR A 464 22.09 -0.33 -11.57
CA THR A 464 23.40 -0.15 -12.21
C THR A 464 23.94 1.28 -12.12
N ALA A 465 23.11 2.23 -11.68
CA ALA A 465 23.50 3.62 -11.52
C ALA A 465 24.41 3.80 -10.29
N ALA A 466 25.47 4.59 -10.42
CA ALA A 466 26.46 4.79 -9.36
C ALA A 466 25.81 5.14 -8.01
N VAL A 467 26.02 4.29 -7.04
CA VAL A 467 25.43 4.31 -5.71
C VAL A 467 25.43 5.73 -5.10
N GLY A 468 24.24 6.23 -4.74
CA GLY A 468 24.03 7.36 -3.84
C GLY A 468 23.77 8.72 -4.49
N LYS A 469 24.51 9.14 -5.54
CA LYS A 469 24.39 10.52 -6.08
C LYS A 469 23.14 10.77 -6.93
N GLU A 470 22.62 9.74 -7.57
CA GLU A 470 21.45 9.84 -8.45
C GLU A 470 20.15 9.88 -7.68
N ALA A 471 20.05 9.05 -6.66
CA ALA A 471 18.93 9.08 -5.71
C ALA A 471 18.85 10.44 -4.99
N GLU A 472 20.00 11.00 -4.58
CA GLU A 472 20.08 12.36 -4.01
C GLU A 472 19.55 13.42 -4.98
N ALA A 473 19.85 13.28 -6.28
CA ALA A 473 19.31 14.18 -7.30
C ALA A 473 17.79 14.09 -7.41
N PHE A 474 17.20 12.88 -7.39
CA PHE A 474 15.74 12.71 -7.43
C PHE A 474 15.06 13.26 -6.19
N MET A 475 15.69 13.09 -5.02
CA MET A 475 15.22 13.69 -3.76
C MET A 475 15.33 15.23 -3.79
N GLY A 476 16.14 15.81 -4.67
CA GLY A 476 16.16 17.25 -4.96
C GLY A 476 15.10 17.69 -5.97
N VAL A 477 14.84 16.89 -7.01
CA VAL A 477 13.85 17.17 -8.06
C VAL A 477 12.41 17.04 -7.55
N ALA A 478 12.10 15.98 -6.82
CA ALA A 478 10.74 15.61 -6.43
C ALA A 478 10.02 16.70 -5.62
N PRO A 479 10.56 17.20 -4.49
CA PRO A 479 9.92 18.28 -3.74
C PRO A 479 9.77 19.54 -4.59
N ARG A 480 10.74 19.84 -5.47
CA ARG A 480 10.68 21.02 -6.34
C ARG A 480 9.54 20.94 -7.34
N LEU A 481 9.33 19.77 -7.96
CA LEU A 481 8.20 19.54 -8.85
C LEU A 481 6.86 19.77 -8.15
N VAL A 482 6.71 19.27 -6.92
CA VAL A 482 5.47 19.42 -6.15
C VAL A 482 5.27 20.89 -5.75
N TRP A 483 6.29 21.57 -5.26
CA TRP A 483 6.21 23.00 -4.90
C TRP A 483 5.79 23.88 -6.09
N ASP A 484 6.32 23.60 -7.27
CA ASP A 484 6.07 24.40 -8.47
C ASP A 484 4.79 23.96 -9.22
N GLY A 485 4.07 22.92 -8.77
CA GLY A 485 2.72 22.64 -9.24
C GLY A 485 2.36 21.23 -9.64
N MET A 486 3.30 20.26 -9.62
CA MET A 486 2.96 18.85 -9.83
C MET A 486 2.11 18.34 -8.65
N PRO A 487 0.98 17.67 -8.89
CA PRO A 487 0.13 17.19 -7.79
C PRO A 487 0.83 16.17 -6.91
N ALA A 488 1.57 15.22 -7.50
CA ALA A 488 2.30 14.21 -6.76
C ALA A 488 3.56 13.74 -7.51
N VAL A 489 4.57 13.34 -6.74
CA VAL A 489 5.80 12.71 -7.24
C VAL A 489 6.16 11.54 -6.32
N VAL A 490 6.40 10.37 -6.90
CA VAL A 490 7.07 9.26 -6.22
C VAL A 490 8.52 9.28 -6.67
N ALA A 491 9.45 9.37 -5.72
CA ALA A 491 10.88 9.32 -5.99
C ALA A 491 11.53 8.19 -5.20
N MET A 492 12.45 7.49 -5.82
CA MET A 492 13.25 6.48 -5.14
C MET A 492 14.40 7.19 -4.42
N GLN A 493 14.43 7.10 -3.08
CA GLN A 493 15.44 7.77 -2.28
C GLN A 493 16.78 7.03 -2.23
N PHE A 494 16.81 5.77 -2.67
CA PHE A 494 17.99 4.93 -2.82
C PHE A 494 17.93 4.20 -4.17
N ALA A 495 19.01 3.52 -4.57
CA ALA A 495 18.99 2.62 -5.70
C ALA A 495 17.96 1.50 -5.48
N VAL A 496 17.26 1.09 -6.53
CA VAL A 496 16.17 0.11 -6.40
C VAL A 496 16.68 -1.26 -6.82
N PRO A 497 16.78 -2.24 -5.91
CA PRO A 497 17.10 -3.62 -6.26
C PRO A 497 16.02 -4.22 -7.19
N GLU A 498 16.44 -5.07 -8.14
CA GLU A 498 15.51 -5.68 -9.12
C GLU A 498 14.40 -6.50 -8.44
N GLU A 499 14.74 -7.23 -7.38
CA GLU A 499 13.81 -8.02 -6.59
C GLU A 499 12.67 -7.19 -5.99
N MET A 500 12.92 -5.91 -5.67
CA MET A 500 11.91 -5.00 -5.11
C MET A 500 11.17 -4.23 -6.21
N ALA A 501 11.85 -3.86 -7.30
CA ALA A 501 11.30 -2.98 -8.32
C ALA A 501 10.02 -3.54 -8.96
N ARG A 502 10.02 -4.81 -9.31
CA ARG A 502 8.90 -5.45 -10.00
C ARG A 502 7.66 -5.62 -9.11
N PRO A 503 7.73 -6.25 -7.92
CA PRO A 503 6.55 -6.38 -7.05
C PRO A 503 6.01 -5.01 -6.65
N PHE A 504 6.88 -4.06 -6.27
CA PHE A 504 6.45 -2.71 -5.95
C PHE A 504 5.69 -2.04 -7.11
N MET A 505 6.22 -2.08 -8.33
CA MET A 505 5.53 -1.47 -9.48
C MET A 505 4.20 -2.16 -9.78
N GLN A 506 4.15 -3.49 -9.71
CA GLN A 506 2.93 -4.25 -9.95
C GLN A 506 1.82 -3.79 -9.01
N ASP A 507 2.07 -3.84 -7.70
CA ASP A 507 1.08 -3.49 -6.68
C ASP A 507 0.73 -1.99 -6.76
N PHE A 508 1.72 -1.10 -6.86
CA PHE A 508 1.49 0.34 -6.95
C PHE A 508 0.56 0.73 -8.12
N TYR A 509 0.83 0.21 -9.31
CA TYR A 509 -0.01 0.52 -10.47
C TYR A 509 -1.36 -0.19 -10.45
N GLU A 510 -1.46 -1.34 -9.80
CA GLU A 510 -2.72 -2.05 -9.60
C GLU A 510 -3.67 -1.20 -8.74
N PHE A 511 -3.23 -0.78 -7.55
CA PHE A 511 -4.01 0.09 -6.67
C PHE A 511 -4.36 1.43 -7.30
N LEU A 512 -3.43 2.06 -8.04
CA LEU A 512 -3.75 3.28 -8.79
C LEU A 512 -4.79 3.08 -9.88
N ALA A 513 -4.75 1.96 -10.58
CA ALA A 513 -5.73 1.64 -11.60
C ALA A 513 -7.09 1.28 -10.99
N ASP A 514 -7.13 0.82 -9.74
CA ASP A 514 -8.36 0.61 -8.96
C ASP A 514 -8.98 1.92 -8.47
N GLY A 515 -8.26 3.03 -8.58
CA GLY A 515 -8.74 4.34 -8.16
C GLY A 515 -8.45 4.66 -6.70
N GLU A 516 -7.63 3.84 -6.03
CA GLU A 516 -7.23 4.08 -4.64
C GLU A 516 -6.43 5.39 -4.49
N PRO A 517 -6.49 6.04 -3.32
CA PRO A 517 -5.64 7.17 -3.01
C PRO A 517 -4.15 6.84 -3.14
N LEU A 518 -3.34 7.84 -3.50
CA LEU A 518 -1.89 7.67 -3.69
C LEU A 518 -1.19 7.11 -2.45
N GLU A 519 -1.59 7.57 -1.28
CA GLU A 519 -1.04 7.09 -0.01
C GLU A 519 -1.40 5.63 0.28
N THR A 520 -2.60 5.19 -0.09
CA THR A 520 -2.98 3.78 -0.01
C THR A 520 -2.14 2.97 -1.00
N ALA A 521 -2.07 3.38 -2.26
CA ALA A 521 -1.34 2.67 -3.30
C ALA A 521 0.15 2.50 -2.96
N ILE A 522 0.81 3.54 -2.45
CA ILE A 522 2.22 3.44 -2.08
C ILE A 522 2.44 2.60 -0.81
N THR A 523 1.54 2.68 0.16
CA THR A 523 1.64 1.90 1.39
C THR A 523 1.43 0.42 1.11
N GLU A 524 0.43 0.06 0.33
CA GLU A 524 0.18 -1.33 -0.08
C GLU A 524 1.34 -1.89 -0.90
N ALA A 525 1.90 -1.11 -1.83
CA ALA A 525 3.07 -1.53 -2.60
C ALA A 525 4.32 -1.71 -1.71
N ARG A 526 4.51 -0.90 -0.66
CA ARG A 526 5.56 -1.10 0.35
C ARG A 526 5.32 -2.37 1.16
N ILE A 527 4.07 -2.62 1.57
CA ILE A 527 3.69 -3.84 2.28
C ILE A 527 3.97 -5.05 1.39
N GLY A 528 3.57 -5.03 0.12
CA GLY A 528 3.87 -6.07 -0.85
C GLY A 528 5.38 -6.34 -0.95
N ALA A 529 6.18 -5.29 -1.09
CA ALA A 529 7.65 -5.38 -1.16
C ALA A 529 8.30 -5.89 0.16
N SER A 530 7.65 -5.69 1.32
CA SER A 530 8.14 -6.17 2.62
C SER A 530 7.81 -7.63 2.90
N PHE A 531 6.83 -8.22 2.18
CA PHE A 531 6.43 -9.62 2.43
C PHE A 531 7.42 -10.66 1.92
N ASP A 532 8.20 -10.32 0.91
CA ASP A 532 9.15 -11.26 0.32
C ASP A 532 10.38 -11.48 1.20
N ASP A 533 10.70 -10.51 2.09
CA ASP A 533 11.75 -10.63 3.10
C ASP A 533 11.39 -9.77 4.34
N GLU A 534 11.11 -10.42 5.48
CA GLU A 534 10.75 -9.74 6.74
C GLU A 534 11.88 -8.86 7.30
N ASP A 535 13.12 -9.16 6.93
CA ASP A 535 14.30 -8.37 7.30
C ASP A 535 14.66 -7.33 6.23
N SER A 536 13.90 -7.27 5.12
CA SER A 536 14.15 -6.31 4.05
C SER A 536 13.95 -4.88 4.53
N ILE A 537 14.89 -4.04 4.15
CA ILE A 537 14.83 -2.59 4.36
C ILE A 537 14.39 -1.86 3.07
N PHE A 538 14.22 -2.57 1.96
CA PHE A 538 14.02 -1.98 0.62
C PHE A 538 12.63 -1.36 0.44
N TRP A 539 11.64 -1.80 1.20
CA TRP A 539 10.26 -1.29 1.12
C TRP A 539 10.16 0.23 1.37
N ALA A 540 11.10 0.83 2.11
CA ALA A 540 11.10 2.25 2.40
C ALA A 540 11.70 3.12 1.27
N ILE A 541 12.30 2.51 0.22
CA ILE A 541 12.93 3.23 -0.89
C ILE A 541 11.99 4.23 -1.59
N PRO A 542 10.72 3.89 -1.89
CA PRO A 542 9.80 4.83 -2.53
C PRO A 542 9.30 5.89 -1.55
N VAL A 543 9.38 7.15 -1.95
CA VAL A 543 8.92 8.32 -1.19
C VAL A 543 7.84 9.05 -1.96
N LEU A 544 6.69 9.28 -1.32
CA LEU A 544 5.61 10.06 -1.90
C LEU A 544 5.69 11.52 -1.44
N PHE A 545 5.90 12.41 -2.40
CA PHE A 545 5.72 13.85 -2.26
C PHE A 545 4.38 14.23 -2.87
N THR A 546 3.53 14.92 -2.11
CA THR A 546 2.21 15.31 -2.59
C THR A 546 1.82 16.70 -2.13
N ARG A 547 0.94 17.33 -2.88
CA ARG A 547 0.21 18.53 -2.52
C ARG A 547 -1.31 18.34 -2.65
N ALA A 548 -1.75 17.13 -2.98
CA ALA A 548 -3.16 16.80 -3.06
C ALA A 548 -3.76 16.78 -1.65
N PRO A 549 -4.77 17.61 -1.35
CA PRO A 549 -5.31 17.70 0.00
C PRO A 549 -6.06 16.43 0.41
N ASP A 550 -6.65 15.73 -0.53
CA ASP A 550 -7.46 14.52 -0.35
C ASP A 550 -6.71 13.22 -0.68
N GLY A 551 -5.46 13.31 -1.16
CA GLY A 551 -4.70 12.15 -1.64
C GLY A 551 -5.18 11.58 -2.97
N ASN A 552 -6.31 12.02 -3.48
CA ASN A 552 -6.88 11.50 -4.72
C ASN A 552 -6.21 12.13 -5.95
N MET A 553 -5.73 11.26 -6.84
CA MET A 553 -5.32 11.64 -8.19
C MET A 553 -6.55 11.88 -9.08
N TRP A 554 -7.60 11.13 -8.81
CA TRP A 554 -8.83 11.06 -9.60
C TRP A 554 -9.98 11.74 -8.82
N ALA A 555 -10.94 12.32 -9.52
CA ALA A 555 -12.16 12.90 -8.96
C ALA A 555 -13.31 11.91 -9.04
#